data_40760f7f465be3237f4741d367e0c60a
#
_entry.id   40760f7f465be3237f4741d367e0c60a
#
_cell.length_a   1.000
_cell.length_b   1.000
_cell.length_c   1.000
_cell.angle_alpha   90.00
_cell.angle_beta   90.00
_cell.angle_gamma   90.00
#
_symmetry.space_group_name_H-M   'P 1'
#
loop_
_entity.id
_entity.type
_entity.pdbx_description
1 polymer ?
#
loop_
_entity_poly.entity_id
_entity_poly.type
_entity_poly.pdbx_seq_one_letter_code
_entity_poly.pdbx_strand_id
1 'polypeptide(L)'
;MKIRDEYTCPLELTHDITKGKWKSIILWQLGKGVMSLTQLEKDIKGINQKMLLEHLKELMDYGMIGKHSFEGYPLKVEYFLTERGKKLLEAITIMQSIGIDIMKENNMSDFLKENGFID
;
A
#
# COMPACT_ATOMS: atom_id res chain seq x y z
N MET A 1 -6.45 1.85 -14.63
CA MET A 1 -6.95 3.13 -14.11
C MET A 1 -6.62 4.24 -15.09
N LYS A 2 -7.55 5.13 -15.30
CA LYS A 2 -7.33 6.27 -16.21
C LYS A 2 -7.26 7.57 -15.43
N ILE A 3 -6.43 8.48 -15.92
CA ILE A 3 -6.44 9.87 -15.47
C ILE A 3 -7.70 10.51 -16.04
N ARG A 4 -8.43 11.25 -15.21
CA ARG A 4 -9.63 11.98 -15.66
C ARG A 4 -9.24 13.15 -16.55
N ASP A 5 -10.17 13.60 -17.39
CA ASP A 5 -9.95 14.77 -18.25
C ASP A 5 -9.94 16.07 -17.45
N GLU A 6 -10.68 16.12 -16.34
CA GLU A 6 -10.83 17.32 -15.52
C GLU A 6 -10.66 17.03 -14.03
N TYR A 7 -10.02 17.96 -13.36
CA TYR A 7 -9.86 17.94 -11.90
C TYR A 7 -10.08 19.34 -11.35
N THR A 8 -10.72 19.41 -10.18
CA THR A 8 -10.80 20.65 -9.41
C THR A 8 -9.48 20.95 -8.71
N CYS A 9 -8.81 19.90 -8.26
CA CYS A 9 -7.57 19.98 -7.48
C CYS A 9 -6.69 18.77 -7.78
N PRO A 10 -5.37 18.95 -7.90
CA PRO A 10 -4.45 17.82 -8.09
C PRO A 10 -4.58 16.73 -7.02
N LEU A 11 -5.06 17.07 -5.84
CA LEU A 11 -5.27 16.13 -4.75
C LEU A 11 -6.27 15.03 -5.13
N GLU A 12 -7.22 15.34 -6.00
CA GLU A 12 -8.19 14.36 -6.50
C GLU A 12 -7.52 13.22 -7.24
N LEU A 13 -6.47 13.51 -7.99
CA LEU A 13 -5.72 12.48 -8.72
C LEU A 13 -5.05 11.51 -7.75
N THR A 14 -4.37 12.03 -6.75
CA THR A 14 -3.73 11.20 -5.72
C THR A 14 -4.77 10.39 -4.94
N HIS A 15 -5.92 11.01 -4.65
CA HIS A 15 -7.01 10.31 -4.01
C HIS A 15 -7.53 9.15 -4.87
N ASP A 16 -7.66 9.35 -6.18
CA ASP A 16 -8.07 8.28 -7.09
C ASP A 16 -7.09 7.10 -7.06
N ILE A 17 -5.80 7.39 -6.92
CA ILE A 17 -4.75 6.35 -6.85
C ILE A 17 -4.86 5.55 -5.55
N THR A 18 -5.19 6.20 -4.44
CA THR A 18 -5.14 5.59 -3.11
C THR A 18 -6.50 5.18 -2.55
N LYS A 19 -7.59 5.56 -3.21
CA LYS A 19 -8.93 5.28 -2.69
C LYS A 19 -9.20 3.79 -2.55
N GLY A 20 -10.12 3.46 -1.66
CA GLY A 20 -10.46 2.09 -1.33
C GLY A 20 -9.66 1.57 -0.14
N LYS A 21 -9.84 0.30 0.15
CA LYS A 21 -9.28 -0.31 1.35
C LYS A 21 -7.80 -0.67 1.23
N TRP A 22 -7.36 -1.13 0.06
CA TRP A 22 -6.15 -1.93 -0.03
C TRP A 22 -4.88 -1.21 -0.49
N LYS A 23 -5.00 -0.22 -1.38
CA LYS A 23 -3.81 0.39 -2.00
C LYS A 23 -2.88 1.07 -1.00
N SER A 24 -3.43 1.84 -0.05
CA SER A 24 -2.62 2.47 0.99
C SER A 24 -1.97 1.43 1.89
N ILE A 25 -2.68 0.34 2.19
CA ILE A 25 -2.14 -0.76 2.99
C ILE A 25 -0.97 -1.44 2.27
N ILE A 26 -1.11 -1.68 0.97
CA ILE A 26 -0.04 -2.27 0.14
C ILE A 26 1.20 -1.37 0.16
N LEU A 27 1.01 -0.08 -0.06
CA LEU A 27 2.11 0.88 -0.04
C LEU A 27 2.81 0.92 1.31
N TRP A 28 2.05 0.88 2.39
CA TRP A 28 2.61 0.84 3.74
C TRP A 28 3.42 -0.43 3.98
N GLN A 29 2.93 -1.58 3.55
CA GLN A 29 3.67 -2.84 3.67
C GLN A 29 4.99 -2.77 2.88
N LEU A 30 4.97 -2.26 1.66
CA LEU A 30 6.18 -2.10 0.86
C LEU A 30 7.15 -1.08 1.43
N GLY A 31 6.67 -0.20 2.32
CA GLY A 31 7.52 0.70 3.08
C GLY A 31 8.49 -0.02 4.01
N LYS A 32 8.19 -1.26 4.38
CA LYS A 32 9.07 -2.09 5.22
C LYS A 32 10.24 -2.67 4.43
N GLY A 33 10.14 -2.71 3.11
CA GLY A 33 11.16 -3.25 2.23
C GLY A 33 10.57 -3.95 1.02
N VAL A 34 11.44 -4.49 0.21
CA VAL A 34 11.07 -5.27 -0.98
C VAL A 34 10.33 -6.53 -0.55
N MET A 35 9.23 -6.86 -1.23
CA MET A 35 8.42 -8.03 -0.88
C MET A 35 7.98 -8.81 -2.11
N SER A 36 7.94 -10.12 -1.96
CA SER A 36 7.35 -11.01 -2.96
C SER A 36 5.83 -10.96 -2.88
N LEU A 37 5.16 -11.47 -3.92
CA LEU A 37 3.70 -11.59 -3.94
C LEU A 37 3.22 -12.45 -2.76
N THR A 38 3.89 -13.56 -2.51
CA THR A 38 3.56 -14.46 -1.41
C THR A 38 3.64 -13.76 -0.06
N GLN A 39 4.68 -12.95 0.14
CA GLN A 39 4.86 -12.22 1.39
C GLN A 39 3.76 -11.17 1.58
N LEU A 40 3.41 -10.43 0.54
CA LEU A 40 2.34 -9.45 0.60
C LEU A 40 1.00 -10.11 0.90
N GLU A 41 0.71 -11.22 0.24
CA GLU A 41 -0.53 -11.97 0.46
C GLU A 41 -0.64 -12.49 1.90
N LYS A 42 0.48 -12.91 2.46
CA LYS A 42 0.55 -13.39 3.84
C LYS A 42 0.38 -12.26 4.85
N ASP A 43 1.03 -11.11 4.61
CA ASP A 43 1.06 -10.02 5.57
C ASP A 43 -0.19 -9.14 5.53
N ILE A 44 -0.92 -9.13 4.43
CA ILE A 44 -2.15 -8.34 4.29
C ILE A 44 -3.35 -9.26 4.49
N LYS A 45 -3.89 -9.28 5.68
CA LYS A 45 -5.02 -10.13 6.04
C LYS A 45 -6.29 -9.76 5.26
N GLY A 46 -6.91 -10.76 4.65
CA GLY A 46 -8.19 -10.59 3.98
C GLY A 46 -8.11 -10.25 2.50
N ILE A 47 -6.93 -9.99 1.97
CA ILE A 47 -6.78 -9.78 0.54
C ILE A 47 -6.59 -11.12 -0.18
N ASN A 48 -7.24 -11.29 -1.32
CA ASN A 48 -6.99 -12.46 -2.15
C ASN A 48 -5.98 -12.11 -3.24
N GLN A 49 -5.40 -13.14 -3.87
CA GLN A 49 -4.36 -12.97 -4.87
C GLN A 49 -4.83 -12.14 -6.07
N LYS A 50 -6.05 -12.34 -6.51
CA LYS A 50 -6.61 -11.61 -7.66
C LYS A 50 -6.66 -10.11 -7.37
N MET A 51 -7.20 -9.73 -6.22
CA MET A 51 -7.29 -8.33 -5.81
C MET A 51 -5.92 -7.71 -5.64
N LEU A 52 -5.00 -8.46 -5.02
CA LEU A 52 -3.63 -7.99 -4.81
C LEU A 52 -2.95 -7.69 -6.14
N LEU A 53 -3.04 -8.61 -7.11
CA LEU A 53 -2.45 -8.41 -8.44
C LEU A 53 -3.06 -7.23 -9.17
N GLU A 54 -4.38 -7.05 -9.09
CA GLU A 54 -5.06 -5.91 -9.71
C GLU A 54 -4.57 -4.59 -9.12
N HIS A 55 -4.47 -4.49 -7.80
CA HIS A 55 -4.00 -3.28 -7.14
C HIS A 55 -2.51 -3.00 -7.39
N LEU A 56 -1.70 -4.04 -7.41
CA LEU A 56 -0.27 -3.89 -7.74
C LEU A 56 -0.11 -3.36 -9.16
N LYS A 57 -0.89 -3.87 -10.12
CA LYS A 57 -0.86 -3.38 -11.49
C LYS A 57 -1.22 -1.90 -11.57
N GLU A 58 -2.29 -1.49 -10.89
CA GLU A 58 -2.70 -0.09 -10.88
C GLU A 58 -1.63 0.82 -10.27
N LEU A 59 -1.03 0.39 -9.16
CA LEU A 59 0.05 1.15 -8.53
C LEU A 59 1.29 1.25 -9.42
N MET A 60 1.60 0.21 -10.19
CA MET A 60 2.67 0.27 -11.19
C MET A 60 2.33 1.23 -12.32
N ASP A 61 1.08 1.24 -12.78
CA ASP A 61 0.63 2.12 -13.85
C ASP A 61 0.81 3.61 -13.49
N TYR A 62 0.68 3.96 -12.21
CA TYR A 62 0.91 5.32 -11.73
C TYR A 62 2.34 5.59 -11.28
N GLY A 63 3.22 4.60 -11.42
CA GLY A 63 4.62 4.77 -11.07
C GLY A 63 4.91 4.81 -9.58
N MET A 64 4.01 4.29 -8.74
CA MET A 64 4.22 4.24 -7.29
C MET A 64 5.10 3.09 -6.86
N ILE A 65 5.02 1.97 -7.58
CA ILE A 65 5.79 0.77 -7.31
C ILE A 65 6.39 0.24 -8.60
N GLY A 66 7.42 -0.58 -8.46
CA GLY A 66 7.99 -1.35 -9.53
C GLY A 66 8.07 -2.81 -9.15
N LYS A 67 8.42 -3.64 -10.11
CA LYS A 67 8.67 -5.04 -9.86
C LYS A 67 9.97 -5.47 -10.50
N HIS A 68 10.60 -6.47 -9.90
CA HIS A 68 11.80 -7.09 -10.42
C HIS A 68 11.54 -8.59 -10.53
N SER A 69 11.71 -9.12 -11.74
CA SER A 69 11.57 -10.56 -12.01
C SER A 69 12.95 -11.19 -12.07
N PHE A 70 13.14 -12.29 -11.37
CA PHE A 70 14.38 -13.04 -11.37
C PHE A 70 14.27 -14.22 -12.32
N GLU A 71 15.33 -14.50 -13.06
CA GLU A 71 15.38 -15.67 -13.91
C GLU A 71 15.43 -16.93 -13.06
N GLY A 72 14.90 -18.02 -13.59
CA GLY A 72 14.92 -19.33 -12.95
C GLY A 72 13.53 -19.95 -12.85
N TYR A 73 13.50 -21.12 -12.24
CA TYR A 73 12.25 -21.84 -12.03
C TYR A 73 12.24 -22.35 -10.58
N PRO A 74 11.19 -22.01 -9.80
CA PRO A 74 10.05 -21.19 -10.19
C PRO A 74 10.40 -19.70 -10.37
N LEU A 75 9.60 -18.99 -11.18
CA LEU A 75 9.77 -17.58 -11.39
C LEU A 75 9.54 -16.80 -10.09
N LYS A 76 10.49 -15.93 -9.76
CA LYS A 76 10.42 -15.11 -8.57
C LYS A 76 10.21 -13.65 -8.96
N VAL A 77 9.23 -12.99 -8.35
CA VAL A 77 8.93 -11.58 -8.57
C VAL A 77 8.91 -10.86 -7.22
N GLU A 78 9.59 -9.73 -7.16
CA GLU A 78 9.60 -8.87 -5.97
C GLU A 78 9.09 -7.48 -6.35
N TYR A 79 8.39 -6.86 -5.42
CA TYR A 79 7.81 -5.52 -5.57
C TYR A 79 8.52 -4.55 -4.65
N PHE A 80 8.63 -3.29 -5.08
CA PHE A 80 9.33 -2.25 -4.33
C PHE A 80 8.69 -0.89 -4.60
N LEU A 81 8.87 0.05 -3.66
CA LEU A 81 8.45 1.43 -3.84
C LEU A 81 9.41 2.17 -4.75
N THR A 82 8.89 2.92 -5.70
CA THR A 82 9.66 3.90 -6.47
C THR A 82 9.89 5.15 -5.59
N GLU A 83 10.68 6.11 -6.09
CA GLU A 83 10.83 7.38 -5.38
C GLU A 83 9.49 8.10 -5.18
N ARG A 84 8.61 8.04 -6.18
CA ARG A 84 7.26 8.57 -6.08
C ARG A 84 6.44 7.85 -5.01
N GLY A 85 6.54 6.53 -4.97
CA GLY A 85 5.86 5.72 -3.95
C GLY A 85 6.38 6.02 -2.55
N LYS A 86 7.68 6.25 -2.39
CA LYS A 86 8.27 6.63 -1.09
C LYS A 86 7.75 7.98 -0.63
N LYS A 87 7.60 8.93 -1.54
CA LYS A 87 7.02 10.24 -1.22
C LYS A 87 5.57 10.11 -0.75
N LEU A 88 4.79 9.28 -1.45
CA LEU A 88 3.41 9.02 -1.05
C LEU A 88 3.34 8.31 0.30
N LEU A 89 4.28 7.42 0.58
CA LEU A 89 4.36 6.71 1.85
C LEU A 89 4.50 7.68 3.03
N GLU A 90 5.20 8.79 2.86
CA GLU A 90 5.31 9.80 3.92
C GLU A 90 3.93 10.31 4.33
N ALA A 91 3.07 10.62 3.36
CA ALA A 91 1.70 11.05 3.62
C ALA A 91 0.87 9.93 4.25
N ILE A 92 1.01 8.72 3.77
CA ILE A 92 0.30 7.54 4.29
C ILE A 92 0.68 7.29 5.76
N THR A 93 1.95 7.43 6.09
CA THR A 93 2.43 7.26 7.46
C THR A 93 1.82 8.30 8.41
N ILE A 94 1.69 9.54 7.95
CA ILE A 94 1.01 10.59 8.71
C ILE A 94 -0.47 10.23 8.89
N MET A 95 -1.13 9.80 7.83
CA MET A 95 -2.54 9.37 7.89
C MET A 95 -2.71 8.22 8.89
N GLN A 96 -1.80 7.26 8.88
CA GLN A 96 -1.84 6.14 9.82
C GLN A 96 -1.71 6.62 11.27
N SER A 97 -0.80 7.57 11.53
CA SER A 97 -0.61 8.11 12.89
C SER A 97 -1.87 8.78 13.41
N ILE A 98 -2.60 9.47 12.55
CA ILE A 98 -3.89 10.08 12.91
C ILE A 98 -4.92 8.98 13.25
N GLY A 99 -4.96 7.94 12.44
CA GLY A 99 -5.84 6.78 12.69
C GLY A 99 -5.53 6.11 14.01
N ILE A 100 -4.24 5.93 14.32
CA ILE A 100 -3.79 5.35 15.59
C ILE A 100 -4.30 6.20 16.78
N ASP A 101 -4.14 7.50 16.70
CA ASP A 101 -4.59 8.40 17.77
C ASP A 101 -6.10 8.30 18.02
N ILE A 102 -6.88 8.28 16.95
CA ILE A 102 -8.34 8.14 17.04
C ILE A 102 -8.72 6.77 17.64
N MET A 103 -8.04 5.71 17.22
CA MET A 103 -8.28 4.37 17.76
C MET A 103 -7.98 4.29 19.25
N LYS A 104 -6.89 4.93 19.70
CA LYS A 104 -6.57 5.01 21.14
C LYS A 104 -7.69 5.68 21.92
N GLU A 105 -8.23 6.76 21.38
CA GLU A 105 -9.34 7.50 22.00
C GLU A 105 -10.62 6.68 22.09
N ASN A 106 -10.75 5.64 21.26
CA ASN A 106 -11.94 4.80 21.16
C ASN A 106 -11.72 3.38 21.72
N ASN A 107 -10.79 3.24 22.64
CA ASN A 107 -10.54 1.98 23.36
C ASN A 107 -10.08 0.83 22.47
N MET A 108 -9.33 1.12 21.41
CA MET A 108 -8.79 0.11 20.49
C MET A 108 -7.29 -0.14 20.70
N SER A 109 -6.77 0.20 21.87
CA SER A 109 -5.34 0.01 22.16
C SER A 109 -4.91 -1.45 22.11
N ASP A 110 -5.78 -2.39 22.50
CA ASP A 110 -5.47 -3.81 22.42
C ASP A 110 -5.28 -4.28 20.99
N PHE A 111 -6.17 -3.85 20.10
CA PHE A 111 -6.03 -4.10 18.67
C PHE A 111 -4.69 -3.57 18.15
N LEU A 112 -4.33 -2.35 18.52
CA LEU A 112 -3.09 -1.71 18.06
C LEU A 112 -1.85 -2.46 18.55
N LYS A 113 -1.85 -2.92 19.80
CA LYS A 113 -0.75 -3.70 20.38
C LYS A 113 -0.64 -5.08 19.74
N GLU A 114 -1.76 -5.76 19.56
CA GLU A 114 -1.80 -7.10 18.97
C GLU A 114 -1.31 -7.11 17.51
N ASN A 115 -1.49 -6.00 16.81
CA ASN A 115 -1.10 -5.87 15.40
C ASN A 115 0.22 -5.09 15.21
N GLY A 116 0.93 -4.77 16.28
CA GLY A 116 2.26 -4.18 16.21
C GLY A 116 2.30 -2.70 15.84
N PHE A 117 1.19 -1.98 15.95
CA PHE A 117 1.13 -0.55 15.64
C PHE A 117 1.59 0.34 16.80
N ILE A 118 1.53 -0.17 18.01
CA ILE A 118 2.05 0.47 19.22
C ILE A 118 2.68 -0.59 20.11
N ASP A 119 3.52 -0.16 21.05
CA ASP A 119 4.18 -1.06 22.02
C ASP A 119 3.26 -1.52 23.16
#